data_51a6e234610fa7dcbd1274b410b44e38
#
_entry.id   51a6e234610fa7dcbd1274b410b44e38
#
_cell.length_a   1.000
_cell.length_b   1.000
_cell.length_c   1.000
_cell.angle_alpha   90.00
_cell.angle_beta   90.00
_cell.angle_gamma   90.00
#
_symmetry.space_group_name_H-M   'P 1'
#
loop_
_entity.id
_entity.type
_entity.pdbx_description
1 polymer ?
#
loop_
_entity_poly.entity_id
_entity_poly.type
_entity_poly.pdbx_seq_one_letter_code
_entity_poly.pdbx_strand_id
1 'polypeptide(L)'
;MGRLEDLRINAYLSEVARGYRNNELIAHYLFPTIESELEKVDIFEFNKEAFKVHDTERAIRGNSNIISPEGFKKHSATLTEHDLAYPIDYREEDEAKKVKLEIHATNVVTQGLQLKHEKQCADLAQNPNSYSADNKIALSGTSQFNEESSNPIKVIDDGKNAICRKIGQDPNTMVIGQDVWEYLKRHAKLTGLLSNSEHKILTLAHLKEIFEIENIVVGKAVTTDKNNNNQRIWGNNIILAYVPKLDSRTEYDPAYAYTVRKKDALKIDEYYKEGNKVKYIRATDIYTPFLVGAEAGYLISNAVNTKA
;
A
#
# COMPACT_ATOMS: atom_id res chain seq x y z
N MET A 1 32.32 0.84 -2.75
CA MET A 1 31.59 1.70 -3.69
C MET A 1 30.30 0.98 -4.06
N GLY A 2 29.17 1.67 -3.94
CA GLY A 2 27.87 1.07 -4.22
C GLY A 2 27.64 0.89 -5.71
N ARG A 3 26.93 -0.15 -6.11
CA ARG A 3 26.57 -0.44 -7.53
C ARG A 3 25.97 0.75 -8.28
N LEU A 4 25.33 1.68 -7.59
CA LEU A 4 24.67 2.85 -8.18
C LEU A 4 25.66 4.00 -8.48
N GLU A 5 26.89 3.97 -7.96
CA GLU A 5 27.90 5.01 -8.18
C GLU A 5 28.59 4.87 -9.55
N ASP A 6 28.59 3.67 -10.12
CA ASP A 6 29.23 3.38 -11.42
C ASP A 6 28.30 3.67 -12.62
N LEU A 7 27.04 4.05 -12.38
CA LEU A 7 26.07 4.35 -13.44
C LEU A 7 26.26 5.79 -13.96
N ARG A 8 26.13 5.97 -15.27
CA ARG A 8 26.04 7.31 -15.90
C ARG A 8 24.68 7.94 -15.59
N ILE A 9 24.50 8.40 -14.36
CA ILE A 9 23.23 8.95 -13.88
C ILE A 9 22.96 10.28 -14.56
N ASN A 10 21.77 10.39 -15.17
CA ASN A 10 21.25 11.65 -15.65
C ASN A 10 20.48 12.35 -14.52
N ALA A 11 21.10 13.35 -13.89
CA ALA A 11 20.51 14.07 -12.77
C ALA A 11 19.19 14.75 -13.14
N TYR A 12 19.08 15.33 -14.31
CA TYR A 12 17.87 16.00 -14.78
C TYR A 12 16.69 15.01 -14.94
N LEU A 13 16.91 13.89 -15.64
CA LEU A 13 15.88 12.88 -15.83
C LEU A 13 15.51 12.19 -14.51
N SER A 14 16.46 12.05 -13.58
CA SER A 14 16.19 11.53 -12.25
C SER A 14 15.27 12.46 -11.45
N GLU A 15 15.42 13.77 -11.55
CA GLU A 15 14.49 14.74 -10.95
C GLU A 15 13.09 14.67 -11.61
N VAL A 16 13.01 14.52 -12.94
CA VAL A 16 11.74 14.30 -13.65
C VAL A 16 11.04 13.04 -13.13
N ALA A 17 11.77 11.93 -12.96
CA ALA A 17 11.22 10.68 -12.44
C ALA A 17 10.71 10.82 -11.00
N ARG A 18 11.45 11.50 -10.13
CA ARG A 18 11.03 11.77 -8.74
C ARG A 18 9.79 12.65 -8.66
N GLY A 19 9.65 13.58 -9.58
CA GLY A 19 8.48 14.45 -9.70
C GLY A 19 7.26 13.79 -10.32
N TYR A 20 7.44 12.66 -11.01
CA TYR A 20 6.34 11.96 -11.66
C TYR A 20 5.46 11.23 -10.65
N ARG A 21 4.16 11.55 -10.66
CA ARG A 21 3.16 10.89 -9.81
C ARG A 21 1.96 10.48 -10.64
N ASN A 22 1.55 9.22 -10.49
CA ASN A 22 0.26 8.76 -10.98
C ASN A 22 -0.73 8.76 -9.79
N ASN A 23 -1.66 9.71 -9.78
CA ASN A 23 -2.63 9.88 -8.69
C ASN A 23 -3.63 8.73 -8.55
N GLU A 24 -3.66 7.81 -9.50
CA GLU A 24 -4.50 6.60 -9.44
C GLU A 24 -3.86 5.47 -8.64
N LEU A 25 -2.57 5.57 -8.33
CA LEU A 25 -1.83 4.60 -7.52
C LEU A 25 -1.97 4.97 -6.05
N ILE A 26 -2.48 4.04 -5.26
CA ILE A 26 -2.89 4.27 -3.87
C ILE A 26 -2.15 3.41 -2.84
N ALA A 27 -1.23 2.56 -3.26
CA ALA A 27 -0.49 1.67 -2.37
C ALA A 27 0.21 2.42 -1.22
N HIS A 28 0.67 3.66 -1.45
CA HIS A 28 1.36 4.47 -0.44
C HIS A 28 0.49 4.81 0.79
N TYR A 29 -0.84 4.72 0.69
CA TYR A 29 -1.73 4.87 1.85
C TYR A 29 -1.67 3.68 2.81
N LEU A 30 -1.43 2.46 2.30
CA LEU A 30 -1.27 1.26 3.12
C LEU A 30 0.19 0.92 3.42
N PHE A 31 1.08 1.23 2.48
CA PHE A 31 2.51 0.93 2.52
C PHE A 31 3.33 2.23 2.45
N PRO A 32 3.32 3.07 3.48
CA PRO A 32 4.14 4.27 3.49
C PRO A 32 5.61 3.92 3.34
N THR A 33 6.37 4.77 2.64
CA THR A 33 7.78 4.50 2.34
C THR A 33 8.68 4.89 3.50
N ILE A 34 9.58 3.98 3.88
CA ILE A 34 10.67 4.19 4.81
C ILE A 34 11.98 4.08 4.05
N GLU A 35 12.85 5.06 4.19
CA GLU A 35 14.17 5.03 3.57
C GLU A 35 15.17 4.30 4.46
N SER A 36 16.06 3.52 3.83
CA SER A 36 17.16 2.81 4.48
C SER A 36 18.46 2.98 3.71
N GLU A 37 19.56 3.11 4.43
CA GLU A 37 20.91 3.09 3.84
C GLU A 37 21.39 1.65 3.56
N LEU A 38 20.79 0.66 4.24
CA LEU A 38 21.14 -0.75 4.13
C LEU A 38 20.16 -1.50 3.23
N GLU A 39 20.65 -2.50 2.52
CA GLU A 39 19.82 -3.39 1.69
C GLU A 39 19.17 -4.52 2.49
N LYS A 40 19.60 -4.74 3.72
CA LYS A 40 18.96 -5.65 4.65
C LYS A 40 18.56 -4.88 5.90
N VAL A 41 17.27 -4.87 6.19
CA VAL A 41 16.66 -4.10 7.28
C VAL A 41 15.88 -5.03 8.17
N ASP A 42 16.11 -4.93 9.47
CA ASP A 42 15.29 -5.61 10.48
C ASP A 42 14.13 -4.71 10.89
N ILE A 43 12.92 -5.23 10.80
CA ILE A 43 11.69 -4.55 11.19
C ILE A 43 11.10 -5.30 12.37
N PHE A 44 10.75 -4.57 13.43
CA PHE A 44 10.14 -5.15 14.62
C PHE A 44 8.62 -5.24 14.46
N GLU A 45 8.06 -6.40 14.83
CA GLU A 45 6.62 -6.60 14.92
C GLU A 45 6.14 -6.09 16.29
N PHE A 46 4.99 -5.41 16.30
CA PHE A 46 4.34 -4.99 17.54
C PHE A 46 4.07 -6.20 18.46
N ASN A 47 4.40 -6.04 19.75
CA ASN A 47 4.26 -7.09 20.74
C ASN A 47 3.11 -6.79 21.72
N LYS A 48 2.28 -7.81 22.01
CA LYS A 48 1.15 -7.74 22.96
C LYS A 48 1.59 -7.57 24.41
N GLU A 49 2.87 -7.74 24.71
CA GLU A 49 3.43 -7.48 26.04
C GLU A 49 3.15 -6.04 26.51
N ALA A 50 3.04 -5.08 25.58
CA ALA A 50 2.67 -3.70 25.87
C ALA A 50 1.27 -3.55 26.54
N PHE A 51 0.40 -4.57 26.42
CA PHE A 51 -0.93 -4.57 27.04
C PHE A 51 -1.02 -5.33 28.36
N LYS A 52 0.11 -5.90 28.83
CA LYS A 52 0.10 -6.59 30.13
C LYS A 52 0.01 -5.60 31.27
N VAL A 53 -0.95 -5.85 32.13
CA VAL A 53 -1.02 -5.16 33.43
C VAL A 53 -0.03 -5.82 34.37
N HIS A 54 0.99 -5.07 34.76
CA HIS A 54 2.00 -5.53 35.72
C HIS A 54 1.59 -5.19 37.13
N ASP A 55 1.99 -6.03 38.08
CA ASP A 55 1.87 -5.68 39.51
C ASP A 55 2.88 -4.58 39.81
N THR A 56 2.39 -3.42 40.21
CA THR A 56 3.18 -2.23 40.53
C THR A 56 3.28 -1.91 41.98
N GLU A 57 2.53 -2.65 42.85
CA GLU A 57 2.53 -2.43 44.28
C GLU A 57 3.83 -2.94 44.90
N ARG A 58 4.42 -2.14 45.76
CA ARG A 58 5.65 -2.46 46.46
C ARG A 58 5.51 -2.16 47.95
N ALA A 59 5.80 -3.14 48.79
CA ALA A 59 5.89 -2.93 50.21
C ALA A 59 7.02 -1.96 50.60
N ILE A 60 6.89 -1.29 51.74
CA ILE A 60 7.93 -0.45 52.34
C ILE A 60 9.20 -1.28 52.51
N ARG A 61 10.33 -0.85 51.95
CA ARG A 61 11.64 -1.53 51.95
C ARG A 61 11.65 -2.84 51.13
N GLY A 62 10.60 -3.17 50.36
CA GLY A 62 10.61 -4.29 49.42
C GLY A 62 11.47 -4.01 48.19
N ASN A 63 11.79 -5.07 47.44
CA ASN A 63 12.46 -4.95 46.16
C ASN A 63 11.51 -4.37 45.11
N SER A 64 12.05 -3.69 44.12
CA SER A 64 11.26 -3.22 42.94
C SER A 64 10.73 -4.41 42.14
N ASN A 65 9.52 -4.29 41.63
CA ASN A 65 9.00 -5.23 40.65
C ASN A 65 9.80 -5.06 39.35
N ILE A 66 10.28 -6.17 38.80
CA ILE A 66 11.14 -6.18 37.63
C ILE A 66 10.33 -6.74 36.45
N ILE A 67 10.29 -5.97 35.36
CA ILE A 67 9.73 -6.41 34.08
C ILE A 67 10.85 -7.07 33.29
N SER A 68 10.61 -8.28 32.76
CA SER A 68 11.57 -8.91 31.86
C SER A 68 11.66 -8.12 30.54
N PRO A 69 12.85 -7.92 29.97
CA PRO A 69 12.96 -7.31 28.64
C PRO A 69 12.15 -8.10 27.62
N GLU A 70 11.37 -7.39 26.84
CA GLU A 70 10.52 -8.01 25.81
C GLU A 70 11.36 -8.64 24.71
N GLY A 71 10.99 -9.86 24.32
CA GLY A 71 11.51 -10.49 23.11
C GLY A 71 10.74 -10.00 21.91
N PHE A 72 11.26 -8.99 21.19
CA PHE A 72 10.64 -8.54 19.94
C PHE A 72 10.85 -9.56 18.83
N LYS A 73 9.76 -9.82 18.10
CA LYS A 73 9.82 -10.62 16.89
C LYS A 73 10.37 -9.75 15.76
N LYS A 74 11.46 -10.20 15.15
CA LYS A 74 12.14 -9.49 14.07
C LYS A 74 11.82 -10.11 12.73
N HIS A 75 11.53 -9.27 11.76
CA HIS A 75 11.42 -9.65 10.36
C HIS A 75 12.53 -8.98 9.58
N SER A 76 13.36 -9.78 8.89
CA SER A 76 14.41 -9.24 8.04
C SER A 76 13.87 -9.05 6.62
N ALA A 77 13.78 -7.80 6.18
CA ALA A 77 13.46 -7.44 4.81
C ALA A 77 14.76 -7.25 4.02
N THR A 78 14.88 -7.94 2.88
CA THR A 78 15.96 -7.74 1.91
C THR A 78 15.40 -6.94 0.75
N LEU A 79 16.05 -5.83 0.41
CA LEU A 79 15.63 -4.98 -0.69
C LEU A 79 15.93 -5.66 -2.03
N THR A 80 15.02 -5.49 -2.97
CA THR A 80 15.13 -6.02 -4.34
C THR A 80 15.30 -4.87 -5.32
N GLU A 81 16.26 -5.01 -6.24
CA GLU A 81 16.45 -4.08 -7.34
C GLU A 81 15.42 -4.33 -8.43
N HIS A 82 14.77 -3.26 -8.86
CA HIS A 82 13.82 -3.24 -9.96
C HIS A 82 14.31 -2.26 -11.01
N ASP A 83 14.42 -2.71 -12.25
CA ASP A 83 14.79 -1.84 -13.36
C ASP A 83 13.88 -2.03 -14.57
N LEU A 84 13.78 -0.98 -15.37
CA LEU A 84 13.07 -0.98 -16.64
C LEU A 84 13.74 0.00 -17.59
N ALA A 85 13.98 -0.42 -18.85
CA ALA A 85 14.62 0.40 -19.85
C ALA A 85 13.72 0.63 -21.06
N TYR A 86 13.75 1.84 -21.60
CA TYR A 86 13.06 2.24 -22.82
C TYR A 86 14.09 2.45 -23.94
N PRO A 87 13.99 1.76 -25.09
CA PRO A 87 14.89 1.93 -26.20
C PRO A 87 14.51 3.15 -27.05
N ILE A 88 15.50 3.91 -27.50
CA ILE A 88 15.35 5.03 -28.43
C ILE A 88 16.33 4.80 -29.59
N ASP A 89 15.83 4.66 -30.82
CA ASP A 89 16.67 4.57 -32.00
C ASP A 89 17.20 5.96 -32.37
N TYR A 90 18.44 6.02 -32.93
CA TYR A 90 19.05 7.30 -33.30
C TYR A 90 18.24 8.07 -34.35
N ARG A 91 17.46 7.39 -35.21
CA ARG A 91 16.60 8.04 -36.21
C ARG A 91 15.39 8.71 -35.55
N GLU A 92 14.80 8.08 -34.52
CA GLU A 92 13.72 8.67 -33.74
C GLU A 92 14.21 9.90 -32.98
N GLU A 93 15.47 9.89 -32.52
CA GLU A 93 16.10 11.01 -31.83
C GLU A 93 16.33 12.22 -32.78
N ASP A 94 16.66 11.96 -34.02
CA ASP A 94 16.86 12.99 -35.07
C ASP A 94 15.53 13.60 -35.51
N GLU A 95 14.46 12.83 -35.62
CA GLU A 95 13.12 13.29 -36.03
C GLU A 95 12.35 13.98 -34.91
N ALA A 96 12.49 13.52 -33.67
CA ALA A 96 11.87 14.13 -32.49
C ALA A 96 12.81 15.14 -31.85
N LYS A 97 12.22 16.21 -31.25
CA LYS A 97 13.02 17.08 -30.39
C LYS A 97 13.53 16.25 -29.21
N LYS A 98 14.83 15.98 -29.20
CA LYS A 98 15.55 15.07 -28.27
C LYS A 98 15.05 15.07 -26.82
N VAL A 99 14.92 16.24 -26.21
CA VAL A 99 14.50 16.38 -24.81
C VAL A 99 13.09 15.83 -24.54
N LYS A 100 12.15 15.98 -25.49
CA LYS A 100 10.78 15.49 -25.32
C LYS A 100 10.70 13.96 -25.32
N LEU A 101 11.53 13.31 -26.15
CA LEU A 101 11.54 11.85 -26.24
C LEU A 101 12.17 11.22 -25.02
N GLU A 102 13.25 11.79 -24.49
CA GLU A 102 13.90 11.34 -23.25
C GLU A 102 12.98 11.49 -22.03
N ILE A 103 12.26 12.63 -21.93
CA ILE A 103 11.27 12.83 -20.85
C ILE A 103 10.12 11.80 -20.99
N HIS A 104 9.63 11.57 -22.19
CA HIS A 104 8.59 10.56 -22.44
C HIS A 104 9.07 9.18 -22.01
N ALA A 105 10.26 8.77 -22.45
CA ALA A 105 10.87 7.50 -22.07
C ALA A 105 11.01 7.36 -20.55
N THR A 106 11.50 8.42 -19.87
CA THR A 106 11.61 8.47 -18.41
C THR A 106 10.26 8.28 -17.73
N ASN A 107 9.21 8.95 -18.18
CA ASN A 107 7.87 8.81 -17.61
C ASN A 107 7.33 7.39 -17.81
N VAL A 108 7.53 6.78 -18.98
CA VAL A 108 7.06 5.41 -19.26
C VAL A 108 7.73 4.39 -18.33
N VAL A 109 9.07 4.46 -18.20
CA VAL A 109 9.78 3.50 -17.33
C VAL A 109 9.47 3.72 -15.85
N THR A 110 9.32 4.97 -15.43
CA THR A 110 8.93 5.32 -14.04
C THR A 110 7.53 4.83 -13.73
N GLN A 111 6.57 5.05 -14.64
CA GLN A 111 5.20 4.54 -14.49
C GLN A 111 5.17 3.01 -14.40
N GLY A 112 5.98 2.32 -15.21
CA GLY A 112 6.10 0.87 -15.19
C GLY A 112 6.57 0.35 -13.81
N LEU A 113 7.59 0.99 -13.22
CA LEU A 113 8.08 0.64 -11.88
C LEU A 113 7.02 0.94 -10.79
N GLN A 114 6.35 2.08 -10.86
CA GLN A 114 5.29 2.44 -9.91
C GLN A 114 4.11 1.47 -10.00
N LEU A 115 3.69 1.07 -11.21
CA LEU A 115 2.62 0.09 -11.40
C LEU A 115 3.01 -1.29 -10.86
N LYS A 116 4.27 -1.69 -11.02
CA LYS A 116 4.79 -2.94 -10.42
C LYS A 116 4.75 -2.89 -8.90
N HIS A 117 5.15 -1.78 -8.29
CA HIS A 117 5.08 -1.56 -6.85
C HIS A 117 3.63 -1.64 -6.35
N GLU A 118 2.70 -0.91 -7.01
CA GLU A 118 1.26 -0.95 -6.69
C GLU A 118 0.72 -2.38 -6.69
N LYS A 119 1.06 -3.15 -7.73
CA LYS A 119 0.63 -4.55 -7.86
C LYS A 119 1.19 -5.43 -6.74
N GLN A 120 2.47 -5.27 -6.38
CA GLN A 120 3.09 -6.02 -5.30
C GLN A 120 2.43 -5.72 -3.94
N CYS A 121 2.17 -4.44 -3.64
CA CYS A 121 1.48 -4.03 -2.42
C CYS A 121 0.06 -4.60 -2.37
N ALA A 122 -0.67 -4.51 -3.48
CA ALA A 122 -2.03 -5.05 -3.57
C ALA A 122 -2.06 -6.57 -3.40
N ASP A 123 -1.11 -7.31 -4.00
CA ASP A 123 -1.02 -8.76 -3.86
C ASP A 123 -0.74 -9.18 -2.40
N LEU A 124 0.10 -8.43 -1.69
CA LEU A 124 0.34 -8.66 -0.26
C LEU A 124 -0.90 -8.34 0.59
N ALA A 125 -1.54 -7.19 0.35
CA ALA A 125 -2.68 -6.73 1.13
C ALA A 125 -3.95 -7.58 0.90
N GLN A 126 -4.11 -8.16 -0.28
CA GLN A 126 -5.26 -8.99 -0.64
C GLN A 126 -5.05 -10.48 -0.41
N ASN A 127 -3.87 -10.90 0.06
CA ASN A 127 -3.59 -12.31 0.33
C ASN A 127 -4.26 -12.77 1.63
N PRO A 128 -5.28 -13.63 1.59
CA PRO A 128 -5.98 -14.08 2.80
C PRO A 128 -5.09 -14.88 3.76
N ASN A 129 -3.99 -15.46 3.25
CA ASN A 129 -3.07 -16.25 4.07
C ASN A 129 -2.19 -15.38 4.98
N SER A 130 -2.10 -14.09 4.69
CA SER A 130 -1.37 -13.13 5.53
C SER A 130 -2.11 -12.76 6.81
N TYR A 131 -3.43 -13.01 6.87
CA TYR A 131 -4.29 -12.62 7.99
C TYR A 131 -4.69 -13.81 8.85
N SER A 132 -4.80 -13.58 10.16
CA SER A 132 -5.43 -14.55 11.06
C SER A 132 -6.93 -14.72 10.73
N ALA A 133 -7.54 -15.80 11.25
CA ALA A 133 -8.96 -16.05 10.99
C ALA A 133 -9.86 -14.90 11.47
N ASP A 134 -9.48 -14.23 12.55
CA ASP A 134 -10.26 -13.13 13.13
C ASP A 134 -10.11 -11.79 12.38
N ASN A 135 -9.07 -11.67 11.52
CA ASN A 135 -8.77 -10.44 10.77
C ASN A 135 -9.15 -10.52 9.30
N LYS A 136 -10.00 -11.44 8.93
CA LYS A 136 -10.50 -11.54 7.56
C LYS A 136 -11.92 -12.09 7.51
N ILE A 137 -12.64 -11.68 6.48
CA ILE A 137 -13.92 -12.26 6.10
C ILE A 137 -14.00 -12.39 4.57
N ALA A 138 -14.53 -13.49 4.10
CA ALA A 138 -14.89 -13.67 2.69
C ALA A 138 -16.40 -13.63 2.58
N LEU A 139 -16.93 -12.64 1.86
CA LEU A 139 -18.37 -12.51 1.64
C LEU A 139 -18.83 -13.42 0.50
N SER A 140 -20.05 -13.90 0.60
CA SER A 140 -20.67 -14.76 -0.43
C SER A 140 -22.20 -14.64 -0.43
N GLY A 141 -22.81 -14.80 -1.60
CA GLY A 141 -24.26 -14.77 -1.76
C GLY A 141 -24.88 -13.51 -1.18
N THR A 142 -25.89 -13.67 -0.31
CA THR A 142 -26.64 -12.55 0.30
C THR A 142 -25.85 -11.63 1.23
N SER A 143 -24.62 -12.00 1.59
CA SER A 143 -23.74 -11.14 2.39
C SER A 143 -22.94 -10.13 1.56
N GLN A 144 -22.87 -10.31 0.23
CA GLN A 144 -22.15 -9.42 -0.67
C GLN A 144 -22.89 -8.08 -0.83
N PHE A 145 -22.16 -6.99 -1.02
CA PHE A 145 -22.70 -5.62 -1.01
C PHE A 145 -23.48 -5.22 -2.25
N ASN A 146 -23.53 -6.07 -3.27
CA ASN A 146 -24.47 -5.94 -4.38
C ASN A 146 -25.90 -6.42 -4.02
N GLU A 147 -26.09 -7.07 -2.87
CA GLU A 147 -27.38 -7.52 -2.37
C GLU A 147 -27.98 -6.52 -1.38
N GLU A 148 -29.24 -6.12 -1.53
CA GLU A 148 -29.92 -5.15 -0.66
C GLU A 148 -30.03 -5.62 0.79
N SER A 149 -30.12 -6.93 1.01
CA SER A 149 -30.19 -7.54 2.35
C SER A 149 -28.87 -7.45 3.11
N SER A 150 -27.76 -7.26 2.43
CA SER A 150 -26.42 -7.17 3.05
C SER A 150 -26.29 -5.99 4.01
N ASN A 151 -25.30 -6.03 4.87
CA ASN A 151 -25.06 -4.96 5.86
C ASN A 151 -23.59 -4.50 5.84
N PRO A 152 -23.21 -3.62 4.91
CA PRO A 152 -21.84 -3.09 4.84
C PRO A 152 -21.38 -2.42 6.13
N ILE A 153 -22.28 -1.71 6.82
CA ILE A 153 -21.95 -0.99 8.07
C ILE A 153 -21.46 -1.99 9.10
N LYS A 154 -22.26 -3.04 9.37
CA LYS A 154 -21.88 -4.05 10.36
C LYS A 154 -20.56 -4.74 10.01
N VAL A 155 -20.35 -5.10 8.74
CA VAL A 155 -19.13 -5.82 8.31
C VAL A 155 -17.88 -4.94 8.51
N ILE A 156 -17.96 -3.64 8.19
CA ILE A 156 -16.86 -2.71 8.37
C ILE A 156 -16.60 -2.45 9.85
N ASP A 157 -17.66 -2.26 10.67
CA ASP A 157 -17.53 -2.06 12.11
C ASP A 157 -16.97 -3.30 12.82
N ASP A 158 -17.38 -4.50 12.43
CA ASP A 158 -16.80 -5.75 12.92
C ASP A 158 -15.29 -5.82 12.61
N GLY A 159 -14.89 -5.40 11.41
CA GLY A 159 -13.48 -5.30 11.01
C GLY A 159 -12.69 -4.27 11.82
N LYS A 160 -13.26 -3.07 12.06
CA LYS A 160 -12.67 -2.04 12.94
C LYS A 160 -12.44 -2.60 14.36
N ASN A 161 -13.48 -3.21 14.93
CA ASN A 161 -13.42 -3.82 16.26
C ASN A 161 -12.38 -4.95 16.35
N ALA A 162 -12.22 -5.75 15.30
CA ALA A 162 -11.22 -6.81 15.26
C ALA A 162 -9.79 -6.26 15.34
N ILE A 163 -9.50 -5.18 14.64
CA ILE A 163 -8.21 -4.48 14.73
C ILE A 163 -8.01 -3.87 16.11
N CYS A 164 -8.99 -3.07 16.58
CA CYS A 164 -8.91 -2.36 17.85
C CYS A 164 -8.65 -3.31 19.03
N ARG A 165 -9.29 -4.48 19.07
CA ARG A 165 -9.06 -5.50 20.11
C ARG A 165 -7.65 -6.07 20.12
N LYS A 166 -6.93 -6.03 19.01
CA LYS A 166 -5.58 -6.62 18.87
C LYS A 166 -4.46 -5.63 19.11
N ILE A 167 -4.64 -4.39 18.66
CA ILE A 167 -3.59 -3.36 18.73
C ILE A 167 -3.95 -2.14 19.60
N GLY A 168 -5.18 -2.09 20.17
CA GLY A 168 -5.64 -0.97 20.98
C GLY A 168 -5.84 0.35 20.21
N GLN A 169 -5.83 0.29 18.87
CA GLN A 169 -5.99 1.44 17.98
C GLN A 169 -7.04 1.14 16.91
N ASP A 170 -7.84 2.14 16.58
CA ASP A 170 -8.78 2.04 15.46
C ASP A 170 -8.05 2.18 14.13
N PRO A 171 -8.50 1.49 13.05
CA PRO A 171 -7.93 1.67 11.73
C PRO A 171 -8.18 3.11 11.25
N ASN A 172 -7.15 3.72 10.71
CA ASN A 172 -7.20 5.09 10.17
C ASN A 172 -7.21 5.14 8.64
N THR A 173 -7.06 3.98 8.00
CA THR A 173 -6.97 3.87 6.53
C THR A 173 -7.88 2.76 6.03
N MET A 174 -8.68 3.05 4.98
CA MET A 174 -9.50 2.07 4.28
C MET A 174 -9.25 2.19 2.77
N VAL A 175 -8.86 1.09 2.16
CA VAL A 175 -8.75 0.95 0.70
C VAL A 175 -9.93 0.15 0.20
N ILE A 176 -10.61 0.68 -0.81
CA ILE A 176 -11.80 0.07 -1.43
C ILE A 176 -11.50 -0.21 -2.89
N GLY A 177 -11.74 -1.42 -3.37
CA GLY A 177 -11.71 -1.71 -4.80
C GLY A 177 -12.77 -0.90 -5.57
N GLN A 178 -12.46 -0.46 -6.80
CA GLN A 178 -13.38 0.38 -7.58
C GLN A 178 -14.75 -0.30 -7.79
N ASP A 179 -14.76 -1.61 -8.01
CA ASP A 179 -16.01 -2.34 -8.24
C ASP A 179 -16.88 -2.37 -6.99
N VAL A 180 -16.27 -2.47 -5.80
CA VAL A 180 -16.98 -2.40 -4.52
C VAL A 180 -17.54 -1.00 -4.30
N TRP A 181 -16.75 0.05 -4.62
CA TRP A 181 -17.19 1.44 -4.48
C TRP A 181 -18.45 1.74 -5.31
N GLU A 182 -18.56 1.19 -6.53
CA GLU A 182 -19.72 1.40 -7.39
C GLU A 182 -21.04 0.91 -6.75
N TYR A 183 -20.99 -0.13 -5.94
CA TYR A 183 -22.15 -0.63 -5.18
C TYR A 183 -22.34 0.12 -3.87
N LEU A 184 -21.29 0.35 -3.09
CA LEU A 184 -21.40 1.03 -1.80
C LEU A 184 -22.01 2.42 -1.91
N LYS A 185 -21.65 3.20 -2.93
CA LYS A 185 -22.15 4.57 -3.11
C LYS A 185 -23.69 4.65 -3.31
N ARG A 186 -24.35 3.53 -3.63
CA ARG A 186 -25.79 3.43 -3.86
C ARG A 186 -26.49 2.50 -2.88
N HIS A 187 -25.75 1.90 -1.95
CA HIS A 187 -26.30 0.91 -1.04
C HIS A 187 -27.33 1.53 -0.10
N ALA A 188 -28.57 0.94 -0.04
CA ALA A 188 -29.72 1.51 0.67
C ALA A 188 -29.46 1.78 2.15
N LYS A 189 -28.75 0.89 2.85
CA LYS A 189 -28.43 1.07 4.29
C LYS A 189 -27.45 2.21 4.55
N LEU A 190 -26.55 2.51 3.62
CA LEU A 190 -25.61 3.62 3.74
C LEU A 190 -26.26 4.95 3.35
N THR A 191 -26.98 4.96 2.23
CA THR A 191 -27.70 6.17 1.77
C THR A 191 -28.83 6.57 2.71
N GLY A 192 -29.42 5.59 3.43
CA GLY A 192 -30.45 5.83 4.44
C GLY A 192 -29.95 6.54 5.71
N LEU A 193 -28.64 6.60 5.94
CA LEU A 193 -28.05 7.41 7.02
C LEU A 193 -27.93 8.88 6.68
N LEU A 194 -27.99 9.23 5.39
CA LEU A 194 -27.99 10.62 4.97
C LEU A 194 -29.35 11.26 5.23
N SER A 195 -29.34 12.46 5.81
CA SER A 195 -30.58 13.23 6.04
C SER A 195 -31.32 13.45 4.73
N ASN A 196 -32.66 13.49 4.77
CA ASN A 196 -33.62 13.51 3.65
C ASN A 196 -33.46 14.61 2.57
N SER A 197 -32.39 15.37 2.55
CA SER A 197 -32.12 16.42 1.59
C SER A 197 -31.25 15.92 0.44
N GLU A 198 -31.89 15.63 -0.66
CA GLU A 198 -31.38 15.70 -2.05
C GLU A 198 -30.27 14.75 -2.54
N HIS A 199 -29.48 14.09 -1.69
CA HIS A 199 -28.36 13.27 -2.18
C HIS A 199 -28.56 11.78 -1.94
N LYS A 200 -29.00 11.07 -2.98
CA LYS A 200 -29.15 9.59 -2.98
C LYS A 200 -27.84 8.85 -3.28
N ILE A 201 -26.71 9.56 -3.39
CA ILE A 201 -25.40 8.98 -3.71
C ILE A 201 -24.40 9.40 -2.66
N LEU A 202 -23.74 8.40 -2.04
CA LEU A 202 -22.65 8.64 -1.09
C LEU A 202 -21.41 9.19 -1.76
N THR A 203 -20.73 10.08 -1.07
CA THR A 203 -19.38 10.52 -1.38
C THR A 203 -18.36 9.87 -0.42
N LEU A 204 -17.08 9.91 -0.78
CA LEU A 204 -16.01 9.43 0.12
C LEU A 204 -15.98 10.24 1.44
N ALA A 205 -16.36 11.52 1.40
CA ALA A 205 -16.45 12.35 2.61
C ALA A 205 -17.50 11.82 3.58
N HIS A 206 -18.69 11.45 3.09
CA HIS A 206 -19.73 10.84 3.92
C HIS A 206 -19.26 9.50 4.52
N LEU A 207 -18.53 8.67 3.76
CA LEU A 207 -17.98 7.42 4.32
C LEU A 207 -16.98 7.68 5.45
N LYS A 208 -16.13 8.72 5.32
CA LYS A 208 -15.18 9.11 6.37
C LYS A 208 -15.90 9.50 7.66
N GLU A 209 -17.00 10.22 7.54
CA GLU A 209 -17.82 10.61 8.69
C GLU A 209 -18.57 9.41 9.31
N ILE A 210 -19.16 8.53 8.49
CA ILE A 210 -19.91 7.35 8.96
C ILE A 210 -19.01 6.37 9.69
N PHE A 211 -17.80 6.09 9.15
CA PHE A 211 -16.90 5.09 9.71
C PHE A 211 -15.80 5.68 10.60
N GLU A 212 -15.72 7.02 10.70
CA GLU A 212 -14.69 7.72 11.48
C GLU A 212 -13.26 7.31 11.05
N ILE A 213 -13.04 7.11 9.75
CA ILE A 213 -11.76 6.73 9.16
C ILE A 213 -11.15 7.94 8.44
N GLU A 214 -9.92 8.31 8.81
CA GLU A 214 -9.22 9.48 8.28
C GLU A 214 -8.98 9.38 6.77
N ASN A 215 -8.48 8.24 6.31
CA ASN A 215 -8.11 8.02 4.91
C ASN A 215 -8.97 6.92 4.29
N ILE A 216 -9.90 7.31 3.41
CA ILE A 216 -10.65 6.37 2.57
C ILE A 216 -10.28 6.64 1.12
N VAL A 217 -9.74 5.63 0.45
CA VAL A 217 -9.27 5.74 -0.94
C VAL A 217 -9.81 4.60 -1.80
N VAL A 218 -10.00 4.89 -3.09
CA VAL A 218 -10.55 3.92 -4.04
C VAL A 218 -9.48 3.53 -5.05
N GLY A 219 -9.21 2.24 -5.14
CA GLY A 219 -8.24 1.66 -6.07
C GLY A 219 -8.78 1.52 -7.48
N LYS A 220 -8.38 2.43 -8.36
CA LYS A 220 -8.81 2.46 -9.76
C LYS A 220 -7.80 1.82 -10.71
N ALA A 221 -6.57 1.64 -10.26
CA ALA A 221 -5.48 1.14 -11.08
C ALA A 221 -5.81 -0.21 -11.73
N VAL A 222 -5.39 -0.34 -12.98
CA VAL A 222 -5.64 -1.50 -13.84
C VAL A 222 -4.31 -2.08 -14.28
N THR A 223 -4.23 -3.39 -14.37
CA THR A 223 -3.13 -4.14 -14.98
C THR A 223 -3.65 -5.01 -16.10
N THR A 224 -2.79 -5.39 -17.03
CA THR A 224 -3.12 -6.28 -18.14
C THR A 224 -2.50 -7.64 -17.88
N ASP A 225 -3.29 -8.69 -18.01
CA ASP A 225 -2.81 -10.07 -17.89
C ASP A 225 -2.06 -10.54 -19.16
N LYS A 226 -1.55 -11.78 -19.13
CA LYS A 226 -0.83 -12.39 -20.27
C LYS A 226 -1.72 -12.57 -21.52
N ASN A 227 -3.02 -12.55 -21.36
CA ASN A 227 -4.01 -12.69 -22.44
C ASN A 227 -4.51 -11.33 -22.93
N ASN A 228 -3.88 -10.24 -22.52
CA ASN A 228 -4.23 -8.86 -22.86
C ASN A 228 -5.60 -8.41 -22.32
N ASN A 229 -6.08 -9.04 -21.23
CA ASN A 229 -7.29 -8.63 -20.53
C ASN A 229 -6.95 -7.68 -19.39
N ASN A 230 -7.69 -6.57 -19.30
CA ASN A 230 -7.54 -5.62 -18.22
C ASN A 230 -8.16 -6.14 -16.93
N GLN A 231 -7.42 -6.08 -15.83
CA GLN A 231 -7.87 -6.49 -14.51
C GLN A 231 -7.63 -5.35 -13.50
N ARG A 232 -8.58 -5.17 -12.58
CA ARG A 232 -8.42 -4.25 -11.45
C ARG A 232 -7.35 -4.76 -10.51
N ILE A 233 -6.40 -3.90 -10.11
CA ILE A 233 -5.33 -4.28 -9.17
C ILE A 233 -5.91 -4.55 -7.78
N TRP A 234 -6.83 -3.71 -7.30
CA TRP A 234 -7.44 -3.82 -5.97
C TRP A 234 -8.70 -4.69 -5.93
N GLY A 235 -9.15 -5.19 -7.09
CA GLY A 235 -10.24 -6.15 -7.22
C GLY A 235 -11.54 -5.72 -6.55
N ASN A 236 -12.24 -6.71 -6.00
CA ASN A 236 -13.52 -6.60 -5.30
C ASN A 236 -13.38 -6.72 -3.77
N ASN A 237 -12.28 -6.20 -3.22
CA ASN A 237 -11.92 -6.30 -1.82
C ASN A 237 -11.96 -4.94 -1.12
N ILE A 238 -12.04 -4.98 0.22
CA ILE A 238 -11.80 -3.83 1.10
C ILE A 238 -10.71 -4.21 2.09
N ILE A 239 -9.78 -3.30 2.31
CA ILE A 239 -8.73 -3.44 3.32
C ILE A 239 -8.87 -2.31 4.34
N LEU A 240 -9.04 -2.65 5.60
CA LEU A 240 -8.92 -1.74 6.73
C LEU A 240 -7.53 -1.89 7.31
N ALA A 241 -6.88 -0.80 7.67
CA ALA A 241 -5.54 -0.85 8.25
C ALA A 241 -5.28 0.32 9.21
N TYR A 242 -4.47 0.05 10.22
CA TYR A 242 -3.83 1.09 11.00
C TYR A 242 -2.45 1.37 10.43
N VAL A 243 -2.27 2.58 9.94
CA VAL A 243 -1.02 3.07 9.33
C VAL A 243 -0.52 4.24 10.18
N PRO A 244 0.58 4.08 10.93
CA PRO A 244 1.08 5.13 11.80
C PRO A 244 1.64 6.29 10.99
N LYS A 245 1.52 7.51 11.54
CA LYS A 245 2.15 8.70 10.94
C LYS A 245 3.66 8.60 11.12
N LEU A 246 4.41 8.69 10.03
CA LEU A 246 5.88 8.47 10.03
C LEU A 246 6.63 9.44 10.96
N ASP A 247 6.14 10.68 11.12
CA ASP A 247 6.81 11.73 11.89
C ASP A 247 6.73 11.52 13.41
N SER A 248 5.78 10.72 13.91
CA SER A 248 5.51 10.56 15.35
C SER A 248 5.65 9.13 15.86
N ARG A 249 6.06 8.18 14.99
CA ARG A 249 6.12 6.78 15.36
C ARG A 249 7.45 6.40 16.02
N THR A 250 7.39 5.39 16.89
CA THR A 250 8.54 4.62 17.34
C THR A 250 8.65 3.30 16.57
N GLU A 251 9.80 2.64 16.64
CA GLU A 251 10.03 1.32 16.00
C GLU A 251 9.10 0.22 16.54
N TYR A 252 8.50 0.45 17.69
CA TYR A 252 7.67 -0.52 18.43
C TYR A 252 6.18 -0.25 18.30
N ASP A 253 5.77 0.80 17.60
CA ASP A 253 4.36 1.12 17.41
C ASP A 253 3.69 0.13 16.44
N PRO A 254 2.41 -0.21 16.69
CA PRO A 254 1.68 -1.06 15.76
C PRO A 254 1.66 -0.43 14.38
N ALA A 255 1.90 -1.24 13.35
CA ALA A 255 1.87 -0.81 11.97
C ALA A 255 1.45 -1.98 11.06
N TYR A 256 0.63 -1.67 10.07
CA TYR A 256 0.19 -2.67 9.11
C TYR A 256 1.31 -3.08 8.16
N ALA A 257 1.87 -2.14 7.43
CA ALA A 257 2.84 -2.41 6.37
C ALA A 257 3.73 -1.21 6.06
N TYR A 258 4.84 -1.46 5.39
CA TYR A 258 5.76 -0.45 4.85
C TYR A 258 6.31 -0.87 3.50
N THR A 259 6.68 0.13 2.70
CA THR A 259 7.64 -0.05 1.62
C THR A 259 9.01 0.40 2.13
N VAL A 260 9.94 -0.53 2.28
CA VAL A 260 11.33 -0.18 2.59
C VAL A 260 12.03 0.11 1.26
N ARG A 261 12.59 1.30 1.13
CA ARG A 261 13.30 1.76 -0.08
C ARG A 261 14.71 2.19 0.29
N LYS A 262 15.67 1.86 -0.55
CA LYS A 262 17.03 2.35 -0.39
C LYS A 262 17.06 3.87 -0.64
N LYS A 263 17.75 4.58 0.22
CA LYS A 263 17.92 6.03 0.09
C LYS A 263 18.47 6.39 -1.30
N ASP A 264 17.86 7.38 -1.93
CA ASP A 264 18.23 7.84 -3.28
C ASP A 264 18.18 6.75 -4.37
N ALA A 265 17.38 5.70 -4.20
CA ALA A 265 17.39 4.55 -5.10
C ALA A 265 16.75 4.80 -6.47
N LEU A 266 15.73 5.68 -6.55
CA LEU A 266 15.14 5.98 -7.86
C LEU A 266 16.10 6.85 -8.68
N LYS A 267 16.76 6.21 -9.64
CA LYS A 267 17.77 6.83 -10.52
C LYS A 267 17.46 6.53 -11.97
N ILE A 268 17.72 7.51 -12.81
CA ILE A 268 17.66 7.35 -14.25
C ILE A 268 19.08 7.38 -14.79
N ASP A 269 19.44 6.38 -15.57
CA ASP A 269 20.70 6.31 -16.30
C ASP A 269 20.48 6.07 -17.79
N GLU A 270 21.52 6.40 -18.54
CA GLU A 270 21.56 6.24 -19.98
C GLU A 270 22.69 5.29 -20.36
N TYR A 271 22.40 4.34 -21.23
CA TYR A 271 23.42 3.46 -21.77
C TYR A 271 23.16 3.14 -23.24
N TYR A 272 24.23 2.81 -23.94
CA TYR A 272 24.20 2.38 -25.34
C TYR A 272 24.58 0.90 -25.40
N LYS A 273 23.87 0.16 -26.25
CA LYS A 273 24.25 -1.21 -26.55
C LYS A 273 25.05 -1.22 -27.85
N GLU A 274 26.24 -1.81 -27.81
CA GLU A 274 27.08 -1.94 -28.99
C GLU A 274 26.36 -2.72 -30.10
N GLY A 275 26.44 -2.23 -31.33
CA GLY A 275 25.96 -2.89 -32.55
C GLY A 275 24.55 -2.53 -33.00
N ASN A 276 23.67 -1.96 -32.16
CA ASN A 276 22.28 -1.64 -32.57
C ASN A 276 21.95 -0.15 -32.69
N LYS A 277 22.89 0.74 -32.39
CA LYS A 277 22.71 2.21 -32.43
C LYS A 277 21.49 2.72 -31.66
N VAL A 278 21.13 2.02 -30.59
CA VAL A 278 19.99 2.33 -29.73
C VAL A 278 20.49 2.85 -28.37
N LYS A 279 19.96 3.98 -28.00
CA LYS A 279 20.11 4.55 -26.65
C LYS A 279 19.01 3.99 -25.75
N TYR A 280 19.35 3.62 -24.55
CA TYR A 280 18.41 3.15 -23.55
C TYR A 280 18.32 4.15 -22.40
N ILE A 281 17.11 4.57 -22.06
CA ILE A 281 16.81 5.32 -20.84
C ILE A 281 16.30 4.30 -19.83
N ARG A 282 17.02 4.10 -18.71
CA ARG A 282 16.68 3.10 -17.69
C ARG A 282 16.35 3.79 -16.38
N ALA A 283 15.25 3.36 -15.77
CA ALA A 283 14.92 3.67 -14.38
C ALA A 283 15.30 2.48 -13.51
N THR A 284 16.00 2.72 -12.42
CA THR A 284 16.35 1.73 -11.39
C THR A 284 15.80 2.20 -10.05
N ASP A 285 15.13 1.32 -9.32
CA ASP A 285 14.64 1.55 -7.95
C ASP A 285 14.94 0.31 -7.09
N ILE A 286 15.28 0.50 -5.82
CA ILE A 286 15.61 -0.59 -4.91
C ILE A 286 14.66 -0.51 -3.72
N TYR A 287 13.67 -1.40 -3.69
CA TYR A 287 12.66 -1.43 -2.64
C TYR A 287 12.10 -2.83 -2.42
N THR A 288 11.41 -2.99 -1.29
CA THR A 288 10.59 -4.16 -1.02
C THR A 288 9.38 -3.73 -0.19
N PRO A 289 8.14 -3.98 -0.65
CA PRO A 289 6.96 -3.83 0.19
C PRO A 289 6.90 -4.99 1.18
N PHE A 290 6.51 -4.69 2.42
CA PHE A 290 6.55 -5.64 3.51
C PHE A 290 5.36 -5.45 4.47
N LEU A 291 4.66 -6.56 4.81
CA LEU A 291 3.66 -6.60 5.87
C LEU A 291 4.35 -6.78 7.22
N VAL A 292 4.22 -5.82 8.11
CA VAL A 292 4.84 -5.85 9.44
C VAL A 292 3.94 -6.56 10.44
N GLY A 293 2.67 -6.17 10.51
CA GLY A 293 1.70 -6.71 11.43
C GLY A 293 0.31 -6.85 10.80
N ALA A 294 -0.03 -8.05 10.31
CA ALA A 294 -1.36 -8.31 9.76
C ALA A 294 -2.47 -8.16 10.81
N GLU A 295 -2.15 -8.13 12.11
CA GLU A 295 -3.09 -7.85 13.20
C GLU A 295 -3.57 -6.39 13.19
N ALA A 296 -2.79 -5.46 12.62
CA ALA A 296 -3.17 -4.07 12.38
C ALA A 296 -3.98 -3.87 11.10
N GLY A 297 -4.36 -4.96 10.42
CA GLY A 297 -5.18 -4.95 9.23
C GLY A 297 -6.36 -5.91 9.27
N TYR A 298 -7.36 -5.65 8.43
CA TYR A 298 -8.53 -6.52 8.23
C TYR A 298 -8.88 -6.59 6.75
N LEU A 299 -9.04 -7.81 6.23
CA LEU A 299 -9.39 -8.06 4.85
C LEU A 299 -10.85 -8.48 4.70
N ILE A 300 -11.62 -7.72 3.93
CA ILE A 300 -12.94 -8.10 3.45
C ILE A 300 -12.78 -8.50 1.99
N SER A 301 -12.82 -9.79 1.70
CA SER A 301 -12.69 -10.32 0.35
C SER A 301 -14.04 -10.65 -0.27
N ASN A 302 -14.09 -10.61 -1.62
CA ASN A 302 -15.32 -10.86 -2.39
C ASN A 302 -16.50 -9.98 -1.93
N ALA A 303 -16.25 -8.71 -1.64
CA ALA A 303 -17.27 -7.80 -1.14
C ALA A 303 -18.44 -7.62 -2.12
N VAL A 304 -18.19 -7.79 -3.41
CA VAL A 304 -19.21 -7.80 -4.46
C VAL A 304 -18.98 -8.96 -5.42
N ASN A 305 -20.06 -9.44 -6.03
CA ASN A 305 -19.98 -10.40 -7.12
C ASN A 305 -19.79 -9.63 -8.44
N THR A 306 -18.56 -9.56 -8.90
CA THR A 306 -18.25 -9.10 -10.25
C THR A 306 -18.54 -10.29 -11.18
N LYS A 307 -19.66 -10.23 -11.90
CA LYS A 307 -19.87 -11.17 -13.02
C LYS A 307 -18.72 -10.96 -14.00
N ALA A 308 -17.89 -12.01 -14.18
CA ALA A 308 -16.84 -12.06 -15.18
C ALA A 308 -17.40 -11.85 -16.58
#